data_8bfd6e52a569740b3cc16c789d613bfa
#
_entry.id   8bfd6e52a569740b3cc16c789d613bfa
#
_cell.length_a   1.000
_cell.length_b   1.000
_cell.length_c   1.000
_cell.angle_alpha   90.00
_cell.angle_beta   90.00
_cell.angle_gamma   90.00
#
_symmetry.space_group_name_H-M   'P 1'
#
loop_
_entity.id
_entity.type
_entity.pdbx_description
1 polymer ?
#
loop_
_entity_poly.entity_id
_entity_poly.type
_entity_poly.pdbx_seq_one_letter_code
_entity_poly.pdbx_strand_id
1 'polypeptide(L)'
;MLPGETYECSWSGTVSGDVGDIRSNVVTVTAEDDEGNVIEVADREDTVISDVLPTFDLVKTANPTSLPEPGGNVTFTVSLTNTTVEPITVDAAVDDVYGPLSALGTCDTLVGITIVPGDTYLCTFVAPVTGTAELSPYTDTITVTVSDNDGNSVDGDASADVELTDVVPTIRLRKGRTPARLPEPGGVFTFTIRVDNQSDFEDVELVSLDDDIYGDIADAGNPDIVSTTCVLPQTIAPGGRYDCSFDAEFFGDAGDSQRDVVTATANDDEGNDIVDTDPARVRITDVLPEISATKSPDPASLPEPGGDVTFSVEVFNDSTVEPVELTILDDDVYGDLTSTAGDIVSTTCVLPQTIAIGGSYACDFVAPVTGTAELSPYTDIITATAFDNEGNQATADASADVTLT
;
A
#
# COMPACT_ATOMS: atom_id res chain seq x y z
N MET A 1 -4.77 -104.76 2.25
CA MET A 1 -4.37 -104.30 0.91
C MET A 1 -4.01 -105.55 0.08
N LEU A 2 -4.47 -105.55 -1.17
CA LEU A 2 -4.04 -106.64 -2.09
C LEU A 2 -2.66 -106.33 -2.70
N PRO A 3 -1.95 -107.37 -3.15
CA PRO A 3 -0.65 -107.15 -3.80
C PRO A 3 -0.74 -106.17 -4.94
N GLY A 4 0.07 -105.07 -4.90
CA GLY A 4 0.11 -103.97 -5.87
C GLY A 4 -0.90 -102.81 -5.60
N GLU A 5 -1.70 -102.84 -4.56
CA GLU A 5 -2.54 -101.75 -4.14
C GLU A 5 -1.73 -100.71 -3.37
N THR A 6 -2.10 -99.42 -3.57
CA THR A 6 -1.55 -98.27 -2.83
C THR A 6 -2.69 -97.64 -2.04
N TYR A 7 -2.39 -97.31 -0.81
CA TYR A 7 -3.27 -96.49 0.03
C TYR A 7 -2.63 -95.11 0.20
N GLU A 8 -3.44 -94.06 -0.09
CA GLU A 8 -3.03 -92.68 0.05
C GLU A 8 -3.94 -91.98 1.07
N CYS A 9 -3.36 -91.25 1.98
CA CYS A 9 -4.04 -90.35 2.90
C CYS A 9 -3.26 -89.05 3.04
N SER A 10 -3.97 -87.96 3.35
CA SER A 10 -3.37 -86.66 3.59
C SER A 10 -3.92 -86.09 4.91
N TRP A 11 -3.15 -85.35 5.59
CA TRP A 11 -3.52 -84.55 6.74
C TRP A 11 -2.83 -83.20 6.66
N SER A 12 -3.33 -82.17 7.36
CA SER A 12 -2.73 -80.86 7.56
C SER A 12 -2.40 -80.66 9.03
N GLY A 13 -1.24 -80.01 9.28
CA GLY A 13 -0.80 -79.63 10.63
C GLY A 13 -0.20 -78.25 10.57
N THR A 14 -0.27 -77.48 11.68
CA THR A 14 0.40 -76.18 11.80
C THR A 14 1.85 -76.39 12.17
N VAL A 15 2.78 -75.70 11.47
CA VAL A 15 4.17 -75.64 11.77
C VAL A 15 4.49 -74.19 12.12
N SER A 16 5.18 -73.99 13.26
CA SER A 16 5.64 -72.65 13.70
C SER A 16 7.05 -72.72 14.24
N GLY A 17 7.80 -71.65 14.14
CA GLY A 17 9.19 -71.51 14.57
C GLY A 17 9.81 -70.22 14.05
N ASP A 18 11.08 -70.02 14.36
CA ASP A 18 11.87 -68.88 13.85
C ASP A 18 12.51 -69.21 12.50
N VAL A 19 13.03 -68.22 11.78
CA VAL A 19 13.69 -68.40 10.47
C VAL A 19 14.83 -69.42 10.55
N GLY A 20 14.85 -70.34 9.61
CA GLY A 20 15.85 -71.43 9.56
C GLY A 20 15.51 -72.61 10.45
N ASP A 21 14.47 -72.57 11.27
CA ASP A 21 14.02 -73.75 12.04
C ASP A 21 13.59 -74.86 11.06
N ILE A 22 14.03 -76.09 11.36
CA ILE A 22 13.65 -77.29 10.63
C ILE A 22 12.69 -78.09 11.51
N ARG A 23 11.46 -78.28 11.01
CA ARG A 23 10.49 -79.14 11.65
C ARG A 23 10.38 -80.44 10.93
N SER A 24 10.92 -81.48 11.55
CA SER A 24 10.88 -82.84 11.00
C SER A 24 9.61 -83.56 11.38
N ASN A 25 8.95 -84.12 10.40
CA ASN A 25 7.80 -84.99 10.58
C ASN A 25 8.10 -86.40 10.08
N VAL A 26 7.88 -87.43 10.96
CA VAL A 26 8.12 -88.79 10.65
C VAL A 26 6.80 -89.57 10.68
N VAL A 27 6.46 -90.20 9.59
CA VAL A 27 5.31 -91.06 9.46
C VAL A 27 5.81 -92.51 9.56
N THR A 28 5.29 -93.28 10.49
CA THR A 28 5.56 -94.69 10.65
C THR A 28 4.35 -95.51 10.32
N VAL A 29 4.45 -96.35 9.35
CA VAL A 29 3.41 -97.28 8.91
C VAL A 29 3.76 -98.72 9.38
N THR A 30 2.83 -99.31 10.13
CA THR A 30 2.93 -100.73 10.56
C THR A 30 1.95 -101.52 9.77
N ALA A 31 2.36 -102.61 9.14
CA ALA A 31 1.49 -103.53 8.42
C ALA A 31 1.75 -104.97 8.95
N GLU A 32 0.67 -105.75 8.94
CA GLU A 32 0.69 -107.17 9.42
C GLU A 32 0.14 -108.05 8.30
N ASP A 33 0.80 -109.20 8.04
CA ASP A 33 0.34 -110.23 7.11
C ASP A 33 -0.66 -111.21 7.81
N ASP A 34 -1.22 -112.14 7.01
CA ASP A 34 -2.18 -113.10 7.52
C ASP A 34 -1.55 -114.20 8.45
N GLU A 35 -0.22 -114.30 8.48
CA GLU A 35 0.52 -115.12 9.44
C GLU A 35 0.92 -114.38 10.69
N GLY A 36 0.63 -113.09 10.89
CA GLY A 36 0.92 -112.29 12.06
C GLY A 36 2.34 -111.65 12.02
N ASN A 37 3.01 -111.68 10.89
CA ASN A 37 4.30 -111.02 10.77
C ASN A 37 4.09 -109.51 10.58
N VAL A 38 4.76 -108.70 11.37
CA VAL A 38 4.68 -107.21 11.36
C VAL A 38 5.87 -106.66 10.63
N ILE A 39 5.59 -105.70 9.76
CA ILE A 39 6.59 -104.82 9.14
C ILE A 39 6.29 -103.38 9.49
N GLU A 40 7.34 -102.66 9.82
CA GLU A 40 7.29 -101.22 10.12
C GLU A 40 8.20 -100.50 9.14
N VAL A 41 7.66 -99.41 8.53
CA VAL A 41 8.39 -98.51 7.61
C VAL A 41 8.14 -97.06 8.03
N ALA A 42 9.18 -96.31 8.11
CA ALA A 42 9.13 -94.90 8.48
C ALA A 42 9.68 -94.07 7.31
N ASP A 43 9.04 -92.94 7.08
CA ASP A 43 9.52 -91.87 6.19
C ASP A 43 9.50 -90.52 6.86
N ARG A 44 10.46 -89.66 6.52
CA ARG A 44 10.66 -88.34 7.13
C ARG A 44 10.62 -87.26 6.07
N GLU A 45 9.85 -86.20 6.39
CA GLU A 45 9.80 -84.94 5.62
C GLU A 45 10.19 -83.78 6.54
N ASP A 46 11.02 -82.88 6.09
CA ASP A 46 11.50 -81.68 6.77
C ASP A 46 10.85 -80.45 6.17
N THR A 47 10.22 -79.64 7.01
CA THR A 47 9.72 -78.30 6.65
C THR A 47 10.65 -77.26 7.22
N VAL A 48 11.17 -76.37 6.40
CA VAL A 48 12.02 -75.24 6.83
C VAL A 48 11.12 -74.00 6.95
N ILE A 49 11.25 -73.30 8.08
CA ILE A 49 10.61 -72.01 8.27
C ILE A 49 11.42 -70.95 7.47
N SER A 50 10.78 -70.31 6.52
CA SER A 50 11.38 -69.23 5.73
C SER A 50 11.11 -67.88 6.34
N ASP A 51 12.03 -66.95 6.14
CA ASP A 51 11.95 -65.58 6.55
C ASP A 51 10.80 -64.80 5.89
N VAL A 52 10.20 -63.86 6.66
CA VAL A 52 9.19 -62.90 6.17
C VAL A 52 9.69 -61.49 6.48
N LEU A 53 10.13 -60.76 5.47
CA LEU A 53 10.63 -59.41 5.62
C LEU A 53 9.58 -58.48 6.24
N PRO A 54 10.01 -57.49 7.06
CA PRO A 54 9.10 -56.56 7.69
C PRO A 54 8.40 -55.68 6.64
N THR A 55 7.11 -55.45 6.84
CA THR A 55 6.29 -54.49 6.06
C THR A 55 5.41 -53.67 6.99
N PHE A 56 5.17 -52.45 6.63
CA PHE A 56 4.35 -51.55 7.42
C PHE A 56 3.64 -50.50 6.52
N ASP A 57 2.52 -49.98 7.02
CA ASP A 57 1.86 -48.81 6.45
C ASP A 57 2.23 -47.58 7.26
N LEU A 58 2.77 -46.56 6.60
CA LEU A 58 3.11 -45.28 7.21
C LEU A 58 2.25 -44.17 6.59
N VAL A 59 1.61 -43.38 7.46
CA VAL A 59 0.78 -42.23 7.05
C VAL A 59 1.18 -41.02 7.88
N LYS A 60 1.40 -39.89 7.19
CA LYS A 60 1.58 -38.57 7.80
C LYS A 60 0.43 -37.66 7.36
N THR A 61 -0.13 -36.91 8.29
CA THR A 61 -1.19 -35.94 8.01
C THR A 61 -0.92 -34.63 8.71
N ALA A 62 -1.37 -33.50 8.13
CA ALA A 62 -1.25 -32.16 8.67
C ALA A 62 -2.63 -31.61 9.08
N ASN A 63 -2.67 -30.82 10.15
CA ASN A 63 -3.86 -30.09 10.57
C ASN A 63 -3.46 -28.73 11.21
N PRO A 64 -3.87 -27.57 10.62
CA PRO A 64 -4.65 -27.44 9.38
C PRO A 64 -3.86 -27.87 8.13
N THR A 65 -4.56 -28.13 7.04
CA THR A 65 -3.98 -28.43 5.71
C THR A 65 -3.81 -27.19 4.84
N SER A 66 -4.25 -26.02 5.33
CA SER A 66 -4.07 -24.72 4.67
C SER A 66 -3.94 -23.64 5.73
N LEU A 67 -3.05 -22.68 5.49
CA LEU A 67 -2.80 -21.49 6.31
C LEU A 67 -2.65 -20.28 5.40
N PRO A 68 -3.07 -19.08 5.85
CA PRO A 68 -2.65 -17.85 5.19
C PRO A 68 -1.15 -17.64 5.43
N GLU A 69 -0.43 -17.06 4.47
CA GLU A 69 0.93 -16.62 4.70
C GLU A 69 1.00 -15.53 5.79
N PRO A 70 2.15 -15.43 6.48
CA PRO A 70 3.39 -16.18 6.27
C PRO A 70 3.37 -17.60 6.88
N GLY A 71 2.20 -18.18 7.15
CA GLY A 71 2.03 -19.49 7.72
C GLY A 71 1.77 -19.48 9.24
N GLY A 72 2.07 -20.61 9.91
CA GLY A 72 1.79 -20.77 11.34
C GLY A 72 2.08 -22.16 11.84
N ASN A 73 1.59 -22.47 13.05
CA ASN A 73 1.79 -23.78 13.65
C ASN A 73 0.81 -24.81 13.05
N VAL A 74 1.36 -25.97 12.67
CA VAL A 74 0.64 -27.14 12.16
C VAL A 74 0.87 -28.32 13.10
N THR A 75 -0.18 -29.08 13.36
CA THR A 75 -0.09 -30.37 14.06
C THR A 75 0.06 -31.47 13.03
N PHE A 76 1.20 -32.14 13.02
CA PHE A 76 1.45 -33.31 12.21
C PHE A 76 1.10 -34.56 13.02
N THR A 77 0.38 -35.51 12.39
CA THR A 77 0.05 -36.81 12.96
C THR A 77 0.74 -37.90 12.15
N VAL A 78 1.47 -38.77 12.83
CA VAL A 78 2.16 -39.91 12.24
C VAL A 78 1.47 -41.18 12.73
N SER A 79 1.10 -42.06 11.79
CA SER A 79 0.47 -43.35 12.03
C SER A 79 1.32 -44.43 11.38
N LEU A 80 1.83 -45.39 12.19
CA LEU A 80 2.63 -46.52 11.75
C LEU A 80 1.92 -47.83 12.10
N THR A 81 1.50 -48.60 11.12
CA THR A 81 0.79 -49.87 11.28
C THR A 81 1.69 -51.03 10.85
N ASN A 82 1.91 -52.00 11.75
CA ASN A 82 2.60 -53.23 11.40
C ASN A 82 1.68 -54.14 10.55
N THR A 83 2.08 -54.40 9.29
CA THR A 83 1.30 -55.24 8.37
C THR A 83 1.89 -56.64 8.19
N THR A 84 3.00 -56.98 8.91
CA THR A 84 3.58 -58.30 8.91
C THR A 84 2.92 -59.24 9.93
N VAL A 85 3.31 -60.50 9.90
CA VAL A 85 2.90 -61.53 10.89
C VAL A 85 3.85 -61.57 12.12
N GLU A 86 4.90 -60.76 12.11
CA GLU A 86 5.91 -60.67 13.16
C GLU A 86 5.96 -59.29 13.81
N PRO A 87 6.41 -59.16 15.06
CA PRO A 87 6.64 -57.84 15.64
C PRO A 87 7.75 -57.08 14.92
N ILE A 88 7.56 -55.77 14.71
CA ILE A 88 8.57 -54.88 14.20
C ILE A 88 9.04 -53.90 15.26
N THR A 89 10.30 -53.49 15.23
CA THR A 89 10.88 -52.48 16.10
C THR A 89 11.26 -51.26 15.27
N VAL A 90 10.92 -50.05 15.72
CA VAL A 90 11.30 -48.80 15.07
C VAL A 90 12.73 -48.44 15.45
N ASP A 91 13.66 -48.47 14.47
CA ASP A 91 15.06 -48.16 14.67
C ASP A 91 15.37 -46.67 14.52
N ALA A 92 14.69 -46.00 13.53
CA ALA A 92 14.84 -44.59 13.28
C ALA A 92 13.51 -43.97 12.76
N ALA A 93 13.31 -42.71 13.07
CA ALA A 93 12.24 -41.90 12.50
C ALA A 93 12.74 -40.47 12.37
N VAL A 94 12.88 -40.00 11.13
CA VAL A 94 13.47 -38.70 10.81
C VAL A 94 12.56 -37.93 9.85
N ASP A 95 12.31 -36.70 10.20
CA ASP A 95 11.62 -35.74 9.40
C ASP A 95 12.63 -34.92 8.59
N ASP A 96 12.37 -34.64 7.30
CA ASP A 96 13.31 -33.97 6.42
C ASP A 96 13.49 -32.47 6.77
N VAL A 97 12.50 -31.86 7.40
CA VAL A 97 12.53 -30.46 7.83
C VAL A 97 12.84 -30.30 9.32
N TYR A 98 12.17 -31.09 10.17
CA TYR A 98 12.24 -30.91 11.63
C TYR A 98 13.24 -31.86 12.30
N GLY A 99 13.83 -32.79 11.55
CA GLY A 99 14.86 -33.71 12.04
C GLY A 99 14.32 -34.91 12.83
N PRO A 100 15.10 -35.49 13.76
CA PRO A 100 14.70 -36.70 14.47
C PRO A 100 13.43 -36.53 15.27
N LEU A 101 12.42 -37.39 15.05
CA LEU A 101 11.13 -37.35 15.77
C LEU A 101 11.27 -37.64 17.28
N SER A 102 12.34 -38.24 17.71
CA SER A 102 12.66 -38.51 19.14
C SER A 102 12.74 -37.24 20.00
N ALA A 103 12.71 -36.05 19.40
CA ALA A 103 12.69 -34.77 20.10
C ALA A 103 11.36 -33.99 19.91
N LEU A 104 10.34 -34.57 19.25
CA LEU A 104 9.17 -33.85 18.79
C LEU A 104 7.86 -34.40 19.37
N GLY A 105 7.18 -33.60 20.17
CA GLY A 105 5.82 -33.83 20.66
C GLY A 105 5.66 -35.20 21.38
N THR A 106 4.63 -35.96 20.99
CA THR A 106 4.40 -37.33 21.52
C THR A 106 5.10 -38.39 20.67
N CYS A 107 5.85 -38.01 19.62
CA CYS A 107 6.65 -38.92 18.79
C CYS A 107 8.04 -39.21 19.41
N ASP A 108 8.37 -38.59 20.53
CA ASP A 108 9.61 -38.77 21.28
C ASP A 108 9.84 -40.21 21.72
N THR A 109 8.78 -41.01 21.83
CA THR A 109 8.83 -42.43 22.20
C THR A 109 8.68 -43.39 21.02
N LEU A 110 8.61 -42.89 19.77
CA LEU A 110 8.42 -43.74 18.59
C LEU A 110 9.64 -44.67 18.35
N VAL A 111 10.84 -44.11 18.44
CA VAL A 111 12.08 -44.89 18.24
C VAL A 111 12.31 -45.83 19.40
N GLY A 112 12.57 -47.11 19.09
CA GLY A 112 12.76 -48.22 20.06
C GLY A 112 11.47 -48.91 20.49
N ILE A 113 10.29 -48.49 19.99
CA ILE A 113 9.03 -49.18 20.26
C ILE A 113 8.92 -50.44 19.41
N THR A 114 8.32 -51.52 20.00
CA THR A 114 7.96 -52.72 19.26
C THR A 114 6.44 -52.70 19.01
N ILE A 115 6.06 -52.90 17.75
CA ILE A 115 4.65 -52.94 17.29
C ILE A 115 4.31 -54.36 16.89
N VAL A 116 3.33 -54.96 17.56
CA VAL A 116 2.90 -56.34 17.27
C VAL A 116 2.05 -56.36 15.96
N PRO A 117 1.94 -57.56 15.32
CA PRO A 117 1.18 -57.68 14.07
C PRO A 117 -0.23 -57.12 14.16
N GLY A 118 -0.58 -56.23 13.19
CA GLY A 118 -1.88 -55.60 13.06
C GLY A 118 -2.09 -54.36 13.94
N ASP A 119 -1.20 -54.06 14.88
CA ASP A 119 -1.30 -52.89 15.73
C ASP A 119 -0.76 -51.63 15.04
N THR A 120 -1.31 -50.48 15.47
CA THR A 120 -0.92 -49.14 14.98
C THR A 120 -0.36 -48.32 16.13
N TYR A 121 0.78 -47.69 15.90
CA TYR A 121 1.30 -46.64 16.75
C TYR A 121 0.91 -45.27 16.18
N LEU A 122 0.41 -44.39 17.05
CA LEU A 122 -0.02 -43.05 16.68
C LEU A 122 0.68 -42.01 17.55
N CYS A 123 1.27 -40.99 16.92
CA CYS A 123 1.85 -39.86 17.61
C CYS A 123 1.63 -38.55 16.90
N THR A 124 1.86 -37.43 17.60
CA THR A 124 1.67 -36.07 17.05
C THR A 124 2.80 -35.16 17.48
N PHE A 125 3.15 -34.22 16.63
CA PHE A 125 4.01 -33.08 16.96
C PHE A 125 3.47 -31.80 16.33
N VAL A 126 3.85 -30.65 16.91
CA VAL A 126 3.51 -29.33 16.40
C VAL A 126 4.79 -28.65 15.92
N ALA A 127 4.73 -28.14 14.70
CA ALA A 127 5.86 -27.44 14.09
C ALA A 127 5.37 -26.23 13.25
N PRO A 128 6.18 -25.17 13.11
CA PRO A 128 5.83 -24.03 12.29
C PRO A 128 6.04 -24.35 10.79
N VAL A 129 5.04 -24.08 9.99
CA VAL A 129 5.16 -24.00 8.53
C VAL A 129 5.17 -22.52 8.14
N THR A 130 6.21 -22.06 7.46
CA THR A 130 6.38 -20.65 7.08
C THR A 130 6.84 -20.53 5.63
N GLY A 131 6.33 -19.53 4.95
CA GLY A 131 6.68 -19.26 3.55
C GLY A 131 5.70 -18.31 2.90
N THR A 132 5.77 -18.21 1.58
CA THR A 132 4.85 -17.44 0.73
C THR A 132 3.93 -18.37 -0.05
N ALA A 133 2.83 -17.84 -0.59
CA ALA A 133 1.89 -18.61 -1.38
C ALA A 133 2.52 -19.19 -2.66
N GLU A 134 3.52 -18.51 -3.23
CA GLU A 134 4.28 -19.00 -4.42
C GLU A 134 5.00 -20.33 -4.19
N LEU A 135 5.39 -20.64 -2.96
CA LEU A 135 6.09 -21.88 -2.58
C LEU A 135 5.12 -22.99 -2.18
N SER A 136 3.82 -22.76 -2.28
CA SER A 136 2.77 -23.71 -1.93
C SER A 136 2.61 -24.81 -2.98
N PRO A 137 2.31 -26.09 -2.59
CA PRO A 137 2.17 -26.56 -1.22
C PRO A 137 3.52 -26.77 -0.52
N TYR A 138 3.55 -26.54 0.77
CA TYR A 138 4.67 -26.95 1.63
C TYR A 138 4.56 -28.43 1.91
N THR A 139 5.48 -29.24 1.35
CA THR A 139 5.53 -30.69 1.54
C THR A 139 6.55 -31.04 2.63
N ASP A 140 6.13 -31.85 3.57
CA ASP A 140 6.92 -32.30 4.71
C ASP A 140 6.91 -33.83 4.79
N THR A 141 8.10 -34.49 4.74
CA THR A 141 8.26 -35.93 4.57
C THR A 141 8.96 -36.55 5.79
N ILE A 142 8.38 -37.64 6.29
CA ILE A 142 9.03 -38.49 7.31
C ILE A 142 9.52 -39.78 6.69
N THR A 143 10.74 -40.19 7.09
CA THR A 143 11.32 -41.52 6.81
C THR A 143 11.39 -42.31 8.09
N VAL A 144 10.86 -43.53 8.08
CA VAL A 144 10.89 -44.45 9.21
C VAL A 144 11.62 -45.73 8.81
N THR A 145 12.58 -46.17 9.63
CA THR A 145 13.27 -47.46 9.51
C THR A 145 12.75 -48.41 10.59
N VAL A 146 12.33 -49.58 10.19
CA VAL A 146 11.93 -50.66 11.12
C VAL A 146 12.73 -51.91 10.89
N SER A 147 12.93 -52.72 11.95
CA SER A 147 13.54 -54.06 11.87
C SER A 147 12.63 -55.11 12.49
N ASP A 148 12.77 -56.39 12.02
CA ASP A 148 12.15 -57.56 12.60
C ASP A 148 13.07 -58.18 13.70
N ASN A 149 12.66 -59.36 14.22
CA ASN A 149 13.44 -60.12 15.21
C ASN A 149 14.62 -60.88 14.60
N ASP A 150 14.70 -61.03 13.26
CA ASP A 150 15.76 -61.71 12.55
C ASP A 150 16.86 -60.78 12.04
N GLY A 151 16.65 -59.49 12.19
CA GLY A 151 17.62 -58.42 11.87
C GLY A 151 17.49 -57.83 10.47
N ASN A 152 16.40 -58.15 9.75
CA ASN A 152 16.11 -57.45 8.49
C ASN A 152 15.53 -56.08 8.78
N SER A 153 15.86 -55.10 7.97
CA SER A 153 15.34 -53.75 8.11
C SER A 153 14.75 -53.23 6.78
N VAL A 154 13.78 -52.36 6.88
CA VAL A 154 13.14 -51.68 5.74
C VAL A 154 12.83 -50.24 6.09
N ASP A 155 12.97 -49.35 5.10
CA ASP A 155 12.58 -47.95 5.18
C ASP A 155 11.24 -47.74 4.51
N GLY A 156 10.48 -46.75 5.02
CA GLY A 156 9.27 -46.25 4.38
C GLY A 156 9.12 -44.75 4.60
N ASP A 157 8.54 -44.09 3.64
CA ASP A 157 8.32 -42.63 3.64
C ASP A 157 6.85 -42.30 3.62
N ALA A 158 6.47 -41.18 4.24
CA ALA A 158 5.14 -40.59 4.16
C ALA A 158 5.24 -39.07 4.21
N SER A 159 4.45 -38.39 3.38
CA SER A 159 4.44 -36.93 3.29
C SER A 159 3.09 -36.35 3.67
N ALA A 160 3.11 -35.09 4.12
CA ALA A 160 1.92 -34.28 4.33
C ALA A 160 2.14 -32.90 3.70
N ASP A 161 1.12 -32.42 3.01
CA ASP A 161 1.11 -31.11 2.34
C ASP A 161 0.34 -30.10 3.19
N VAL A 162 0.87 -28.88 3.25
CA VAL A 162 0.17 -27.71 3.81
C VAL A 162 0.17 -26.63 2.74
N GLU A 163 -1.01 -26.18 2.35
CA GLU A 163 -1.19 -25.08 1.41
C GLU A 163 -1.01 -23.74 2.12
N LEU A 164 -0.14 -22.88 1.59
CA LEU A 164 -0.07 -21.48 1.99
C LEU A 164 -0.91 -20.67 0.99
N THR A 165 -1.86 -19.89 1.49
CA THR A 165 -2.74 -19.05 0.66
C THR A 165 -2.30 -17.61 0.74
N ASP A 166 -2.35 -16.93 -0.40
CA ASP A 166 -2.04 -15.50 -0.54
C ASP A 166 -2.90 -14.63 0.40
N VAL A 167 -2.27 -13.61 0.98
CA VAL A 167 -2.89 -12.53 1.75
C VAL A 167 -2.46 -11.21 1.13
N VAL A 168 -3.28 -10.72 0.21
CA VAL A 168 -3.03 -9.46 -0.51
C VAL A 168 -2.73 -8.32 0.48
N PRO A 169 -1.54 -7.70 0.39
CA PRO A 169 -1.17 -6.60 1.26
C PRO A 169 -2.01 -5.35 1.01
N THR A 170 -1.93 -4.38 1.89
CA THR A 170 -2.56 -3.07 1.70
C THR A 170 -1.54 -1.97 1.80
N ILE A 171 -1.71 -0.92 0.99
CA ILE A 171 -0.92 0.31 1.09
C ILE A 171 -1.77 1.43 1.65
N ARG A 172 -1.12 2.47 2.16
CA ARG A 172 -1.75 3.71 2.56
C ARG A 172 -1.05 4.89 1.91
N LEU A 173 -1.78 5.59 1.04
CA LEU A 173 -1.32 6.82 0.40
C LEU A 173 -1.70 8.04 1.24
N ARG A 174 -0.80 9.03 1.27
CA ARG A 174 -1.06 10.37 1.82
C ARG A 174 -0.48 11.42 0.90
N LYS A 175 -1.31 12.40 0.53
CA LYS A 175 -0.93 13.57 -0.25
C LYS A 175 -0.96 14.83 0.63
N GLY A 176 0.18 15.45 0.85
CA GLY A 176 0.32 16.75 1.49
C GLY A 176 0.49 17.86 0.46
N ARG A 177 0.49 19.12 0.93
CA ARG A 177 0.73 20.31 0.11
C ARG A 177 1.38 21.43 0.92
N THR A 178 2.26 22.18 0.27
CA THR A 178 2.91 23.36 0.88
C THR A 178 3.25 24.37 -0.22
N PRO A 179 2.82 25.64 -0.09
CA PRO A 179 1.87 26.13 0.89
C PRO A 179 0.44 25.61 0.62
N ALA A 180 -0.50 25.76 1.55
CA ALA A 180 -1.91 25.41 1.33
C ALA A 180 -2.66 26.50 0.55
N ARG A 181 -2.09 27.71 0.49
CA ARG A 181 -2.66 28.91 -0.14
C ARG A 181 -1.53 29.78 -0.68
N LEU A 182 -1.77 30.40 -1.82
CA LEU A 182 -0.97 31.49 -2.37
C LEU A 182 -1.86 32.68 -2.62
N PRO A 183 -1.33 33.93 -2.53
CA PRO A 183 -2.03 35.09 -3.05
C PRO A 183 -2.18 34.97 -4.57
N GLU A 184 -3.17 35.60 -5.13
CA GLU A 184 -3.27 35.72 -6.58
C GLU A 184 -2.08 36.44 -7.20
N PRO A 185 -1.74 36.09 -8.43
CA PRO A 185 -2.46 35.20 -9.32
C PRO A 185 -2.17 33.70 -9.06
N GLY A 186 -1.55 33.31 -7.95
CA GLY A 186 -1.13 31.94 -7.65
C GLY A 186 0.34 31.69 -7.91
N GLY A 187 0.71 30.46 -8.27
CA GLY A 187 2.10 30.06 -8.51
C GLY A 187 2.35 28.58 -8.23
N VAL A 188 3.60 28.26 -7.85
CA VAL A 188 4.05 26.89 -7.60
C VAL A 188 3.64 26.41 -6.21
N PHE A 189 3.04 25.22 -6.16
CA PHE A 189 2.72 24.45 -4.96
C PHE A 189 3.57 23.18 -4.94
N THR A 190 4.14 22.85 -3.79
CA THR A 190 4.82 21.56 -3.55
C THR A 190 3.84 20.57 -2.97
N PHE A 191 3.65 19.43 -3.63
CA PHE A 191 2.87 18.30 -3.14
C PHE A 191 3.80 17.21 -2.61
N THR A 192 3.53 16.72 -1.41
CA THR A 192 4.30 15.63 -0.78
C THR A 192 3.48 14.34 -0.83
N ILE A 193 4.12 13.27 -1.25
CA ILE A 193 3.53 11.96 -1.38
C ILE A 193 4.19 11.02 -0.37
N ARG A 194 3.38 10.27 0.35
CA ARG A 194 3.82 9.19 1.22
C ARG A 194 3.00 7.95 0.95
N VAL A 195 3.67 6.83 0.70
CA VAL A 195 3.07 5.50 0.58
C VAL A 195 3.63 4.63 1.70
N ASP A 196 2.77 4.17 2.59
CA ASP A 196 3.12 3.25 3.67
C ASP A 196 2.66 1.83 3.27
N ASN A 197 3.53 0.82 3.30
CA ASN A 197 3.17 -0.59 3.23
C ASN A 197 2.58 -1.02 4.58
N GLN A 198 1.33 -1.48 4.60
CA GLN A 198 0.62 -1.90 5.81
C GLN A 198 0.75 -3.39 6.10
N SER A 199 1.44 -4.17 5.24
CA SER A 199 1.74 -5.57 5.50
C SER A 199 2.77 -5.70 6.61
N ASP A 200 2.67 -6.77 7.41
CA ASP A 200 3.63 -7.11 8.46
C ASP A 200 4.72 -8.08 7.96
N PHE A 201 4.56 -8.68 6.78
CA PHE A 201 5.43 -9.78 6.33
C PHE A 201 5.82 -9.72 4.85
N GLU A 202 5.15 -8.92 4.02
CA GLU A 202 5.31 -8.91 2.58
C GLU A 202 5.76 -7.57 2.02
N ASP A 203 6.69 -7.58 1.05
CA ASP A 203 7.11 -6.42 0.29
C ASP A 203 6.01 -6.04 -0.72
N VAL A 204 5.90 -4.74 -1.04
CA VAL A 204 5.10 -4.28 -2.17
C VAL A 204 5.98 -3.50 -3.15
N GLU A 205 5.78 -3.68 -4.44
CA GLU A 205 6.42 -2.89 -5.49
C GLU A 205 5.48 -1.77 -5.93
N LEU A 206 5.78 -0.52 -5.54
CA LEU A 206 5.06 0.67 -6.02
C LEU A 206 5.43 0.93 -7.48
N VAL A 207 4.46 0.81 -8.39
CA VAL A 207 4.68 0.85 -9.85
C VAL A 207 4.15 2.12 -10.51
N SER A 208 3.13 2.78 -9.95
CA SER A 208 2.65 4.06 -10.47
C SER A 208 2.20 5.04 -9.39
N LEU A 209 2.30 6.33 -9.73
CA LEU A 209 1.77 7.47 -8.99
C LEU A 209 1.15 8.43 -10.00
N ASP A 210 -0.17 8.35 -10.16
CA ASP A 210 -0.92 9.12 -11.15
C ASP A 210 -1.84 10.14 -10.47
N ASP A 211 -1.70 11.40 -10.85
CA ASP A 211 -2.55 12.51 -10.40
C ASP A 211 -3.65 12.77 -11.44
N ASP A 212 -4.89 13.00 -11.00
CA ASP A 212 -6.04 13.21 -11.89
C ASP A 212 -5.99 14.53 -12.68
N ILE A 213 -5.12 15.46 -12.27
CA ILE A 213 -4.89 16.74 -12.96
C ILE A 213 -3.52 16.76 -13.63
N TYR A 214 -2.49 16.32 -12.94
CA TYR A 214 -1.10 16.44 -13.37
C TYR A 214 -0.54 15.17 -14.04
N GLY A 215 -1.30 14.07 -14.10
CA GLY A 215 -0.89 12.82 -14.73
C GLY A 215 0.22 12.10 -13.94
N ASP A 216 1.13 11.41 -14.66
CA ASP A 216 2.25 10.68 -14.04
C ASP A 216 3.22 11.64 -13.37
N ILE A 217 3.19 11.65 -12.03
CA ILE A 217 4.03 12.53 -11.20
C ILE A 217 5.45 11.96 -10.97
N ALA A 218 5.73 10.75 -11.42
CA ALA A 218 7.07 10.16 -11.40
C ALA A 218 7.86 10.42 -12.69
N ASP A 219 7.19 10.85 -13.77
CA ASP A 219 7.87 11.23 -15.01
C ASP A 219 8.44 12.65 -14.93
N ALA A 220 9.77 12.77 -14.82
CA ALA A 220 10.45 14.06 -14.82
C ALA A 220 10.32 14.84 -16.16
N GLY A 221 9.83 14.20 -17.22
CA GLY A 221 9.52 14.83 -18.52
C GLY A 221 8.08 15.30 -18.65
N ASN A 222 7.24 15.09 -17.64
CA ASN A 222 5.83 15.49 -17.66
C ASN A 222 5.71 17.01 -17.71
N PRO A 223 5.06 17.60 -18.77
CA PRO A 223 4.97 19.05 -18.93
C PRO A 223 4.02 19.74 -17.94
N ASP A 224 3.16 18.99 -17.26
CA ASP A 224 2.16 19.51 -16.31
C ASP A 224 2.73 19.71 -14.89
N ILE A 225 3.96 19.29 -14.65
CA ILE A 225 4.67 19.48 -13.39
C ILE A 225 5.96 20.30 -13.59
N VAL A 226 6.36 21.05 -12.57
CA VAL A 226 7.58 21.85 -12.59
C VAL A 226 8.82 21.00 -12.27
N SER A 227 8.68 20.12 -11.28
CA SER A 227 9.73 19.18 -10.86
C SER A 227 9.17 18.02 -10.08
N THR A 228 9.93 16.92 -10.00
CA THR A 228 9.59 15.76 -9.18
C THR A 228 10.83 15.12 -8.56
N THR A 229 10.65 14.57 -7.36
CA THR A 229 11.62 13.67 -6.69
C THR A 229 11.13 12.23 -6.66
N CYS A 230 9.93 11.97 -7.22
CA CYS A 230 9.36 10.63 -7.29
C CYS A 230 10.11 9.80 -8.34
N VAL A 231 10.54 8.60 -7.94
CA VAL A 231 11.24 7.64 -8.82
C VAL A 231 10.61 6.29 -8.62
N LEU A 232 10.16 5.69 -9.71
CA LEU A 232 9.51 4.38 -9.73
C LEU A 232 10.23 3.42 -10.70
N PRO A 233 10.12 2.08 -10.52
CA PRO A 233 9.44 1.42 -9.41
C PRO A 233 10.21 1.50 -8.09
N GLN A 234 9.50 1.26 -6.95
CA GLN A 234 10.07 1.24 -5.61
C GLN A 234 9.54 0.05 -4.81
N THR A 235 10.45 -0.78 -4.27
CA THR A 235 10.09 -1.82 -3.31
C THR A 235 9.95 -1.20 -1.92
N ILE A 236 8.82 -1.44 -1.26
CA ILE A 236 8.53 -0.97 0.11
C ILE A 236 8.40 -2.19 1.00
N ALA A 237 9.36 -2.38 1.90
CA ALA A 237 9.38 -3.49 2.84
C ALA A 237 8.18 -3.47 3.81
N PRO A 238 7.85 -4.60 4.48
CA PRO A 238 6.80 -4.67 5.48
C PRO A 238 6.90 -3.57 6.53
N GLY A 239 5.80 -2.83 6.77
CA GLY A 239 5.77 -1.69 7.67
C GLY A 239 6.64 -0.49 7.22
N GLY A 240 7.29 -0.59 6.08
CA GLY A 240 8.12 0.45 5.47
C GLY A 240 7.31 1.54 4.78
N ARG A 241 8.02 2.54 4.25
CA ARG A 241 7.39 3.66 3.53
C ARG A 241 8.28 4.20 2.43
N TYR A 242 7.64 4.82 1.44
CA TYR A 242 8.24 5.66 0.42
C TYR A 242 7.73 7.09 0.54
N ASP A 243 8.63 8.07 0.52
CA ASP A 243 8.32 9.51 0.54
C ASP A 243 8.93 10.17 -0.69
N CYS A 244 8.15 10.99 -1.40
CA CYS A 244 8.61 11.85 -2.49
C CYS A 244 7.77 13.12 -2.58
N SER A 245 8.10 14.01 -3.52
CA SER A 245 7.37 15.26 -3.76
C SER A 245 7.41 15.65 -5.23
N PHE A 246 6.43 16.44 -5.65
CA PHE A 246 6.43 17.14 -6.92
C PHE A 246 5.95 18.58 -6.76
N ASP A 247 6.40 19.44 -7.67
CA ASP A 247 5.98 20.83 -7.75
C ASP A 247 5.08 21.00 -8.98
N ALA A 248 3.97 21.72 -8.81
CA ALA A 248 3.07 22.04 -9.91
C ALA A 248 2.48 23.44 -9.74
N GLU A 249 2.11 24.07 -10.85
CA GLU A 249 1.54 25.41 -10.87
C GLU A 249 0.02 25.38 -10.82
N PHE A 250 -0.53 26.31 -10.02
CA PHE A 250 -1.94 26.64 -10.06
C PHE A 250 -2.10 28.16 -10.00
N PHE A 251 -2.74 28.72 -11.03
CA PHE A 251 -3.05 30.14 -11.15
C PHE A 251 -4.57 30.33 -11.16
N GLY A 252 -5.02 31.48 -10.63
CA GLY A 252 -6.43 31.84 -10.59
C GLY A 252 -6.66 33.14 -9.80
N ASP A 253 -7.91 33.52 -9.69
CA ASP A 253 -8.37 34.70 -8.96
C ASP A 253 -8.66 34.34 -7.48
N ALA A 254 -8.88 35.34 -6.65
CA ALA A 254 -9.21 35.16 -5.24
C ALA A 254 -10.44 34.26 -5.05
N GLY A 255 -10.29 33.26 -4.16
CA GLY A 255 -11.35 32.26 -3.90
C GLY A 255 -11.24 31.00 -4.76
N ASP A 256 -10.49 31.01 -5.84
CA ASP A 256 -10.25 29.83 -6.65
C ASP A 256 -9.57 28.72 -5.84
N SER A 257 -9.94 27.51 -6.14
CA SER A 257 -9.37 26.35 -5.48
C SER A 257 -9.31 25.14 -6.41
N GLN A 258 -8.21 24.42 -6.35
CA GLN A 258 -8.03 23.17 -7.05
C GLN A 258 -7.98 22.03 -6.03
N ARG A 259 -8.70 20.95 -6.32
CA ARG A 259 -8.63 19.66 -5.61
C ARG A 259 -8.18 18.62 -6.61
N ASP A 260 -7.08 18.01 -6.33
CA ASP A 260 -6.45 16.96 -7.12
C ASP A 260 -6.29 15.67 -6.29
N VAL A 261 -6.29 14.54 -6.94
CA VAL A 261 -6.26 13.21 -6.32
C VAL A 261 -5.12 12.39 -6.92
N VAL A 262 -4.18 11.97 -6.09
CA VAL A 262 -3.19 10.98 -6.51
C VAL A 262 -3.73 9.59 -6.29
N THR A 263 -3.49 8.71 -7.25
CA THR A 263 -3.68 7.25 -7.19
C THR A 263 -2.31 6.60 -7.16
N ALA A 264 -2.05 5.78 -6.14
CA ALA A 264 -0.87 4.93 -6.05
C ALA A 264 -1.28 3.50 -6.43
N THR A 265 -0.53 2.85 -7.33
CA THR A 265 -0.67 1.43 -7.65
C THR A 265 0.62 0.72 -7.28
N ALA A 266 0.48 -0.38 -6.56
CA ALA A 266 1.56 -1.28 -6.18
C ALA A 266 1.17 -2.73 -6.51
N ASN A 267 2.16 -3.61 -6.59
CA ASN A 267 1.96 -5.04 -6.77
C ASN A 267 2.61 -5.79 -5.61
N ASP A 268 2.02 -6.95 -5.24
CA ASP A 268 2.65 -7.95 -4.39
C ASP A 268 3.54 -8.90 -5.20
N ASP A 269 4.07 -9.96 -4.60
CA ASP A 269 4.93 -10.94 -5.27
C ASP A 269 4.13 -11.92 -6.15
N GLU A 270 2.83 -12.10 -5.94
CA GLU A 270 1.91 -12.82 -6.82
C GLU A 270 1.43 -11.99 -8.02
N GLY A 271 1.67 -10.68 -8.02
CA GLY A 271 1.27 -9.75 -9.08
C GLY A 271 -0.14 -9.19 -8.93
N ASN A 272 -0.72 -9.21 -7.73
CA ASN A 272 -2.00 -8.57 -7.48
C ASN A 272 -1.85 -7.05 -7.40
N ASP A 273 -2.76 -6.32 -8.04
CA ASP A 273 -2.79 -4.86 -7.98
C ASP A 273 -3.37 -4.36 -6.64
N ILE A 274 -2.61 -3.50 -5.98
CA ILE A 274 -2.98 -2.84 -4.74
C ILE A 274 -3.07 -1.35 -5.00
N VAL A 275 -4.23 -0.74 -4.73
CA VAL A 275 -4.51 0.66 -5.07
C VAL A 275 -4.99 1.43 -3.86
N ASP A 276 -4.45 2.65 -3.67
CA ASP A 276 -4.98 3.62 -2.71
C ASP A 276 -4.93 5.04 -3.29
N THR A 277 -5.81 5.93 -2.80
CA THR A 277 -5.95 7.29 -3.31
C THR A 277 -6.02 8.30 -2.18
N ASP A 278 -5.41 9.47 -2.36
CA ASP A 278 -5.54 10.58 -1.41
C ASP A 278 -5.60 11.94 -2.11
N PRO A 279 -6.51 12.84 -1.70
CA PRO A 279 -6.65 14.16 -2.28
C PRO A 279 -5.84 15.23 -1.54
N ALA A 280 -5.44 16.27 -2.28
CA ALA A 280 -5.04 17.55 -1.71
C ALA A 280 -5.91 18.69 -2.28
N ARG A 281 -5.96 19.82 -1.58
CA ARG A 281 -6.63 21.02 -2.05
C ARG A 281 -5.76 22.25 -1.81
N VAL A 282 -5.50 23.02 -2.85
CA VAL A 282 -4.86 24.33 -2.80
C VAL A 282 -5.86 25.43 -3.07
N ARG A 283 -5.55 26.67 -2.66
CA ARG A 283 -6.44 27.84 -2.81
C ARG A 283 -5.67 29.08 -3.15
N ILE A 284 -6.30 29.98 -3.90
CA ILE A 284 -5.86 31.34 -4.13
C ILE A 284 -6.55 32.26 -3.12
N THR A 285 -5.80 33.18 -2.58
CA THR A 285 -6.28 34.20 -1.64
C THR A 285 -6.18 35.57 -2.27
N ASP A 286 -7.10 36.42 -1.87
CA ASP A 286 -7.24 37.81 -2.30
C ASP A 286 -6.02 38.66 -1.93
N VAL A 287 -5.67 39.60 -2.81
CA VAL A 287 -4.71 40.70 -2.60
C VAL A 287 -5.46 42.00 -2.78
N LEU A 288 -5.68 42.70 -1.66
CA LEU A 288 -6.45 43.95 -1.68
C LEU A 288 -5.84 45.00 -2.61
N PRO A 289 -6.70 45.78 -3.30
CA PRO A 289 -6.26 46.84 -4.24
C PRO A 289 -5.58 47.96 -3.48
N GLU A 290 -4.60 48.60 -4.15
CA GLU A 290 -3.90 49.78 -3.65
C GLU A 290 -3.87 50.84 -4.74
N ILE A 291 -4.28 52.08 -4.40
CA ILE A 291 -4.24 53.23 -5.30
C ILE A 291 -3.58 54.43 -4.63
N SER A 292 -2.99 55.30 -5.43
CA SER A 292 -2.54 56.63 -5.00
C SER A 292 -3.08 57.71 -5.94
N ALA A 293 -3.07 58.96 -5.49
CA ALA A 293 -3.54 60.08 -6.30
C ALA A 293 -2.62 61.31 -6.19
N THR A 294 -2.64 62.13 -7.19
CA THR A 294 -2.01 63.45 -7.19
C THR A 294 -2.99 64.50 -7.69
N LYS A 295 -2.89 65.71 -7.19
CA LYS A 295 -3.65 66.89 -7.64
C LYS A 295 -2.70 68.09 -7.72
N SER A 296 -2.81 68.84 -8.80
CA SER A 296 -1.99 70.06 -8.99
C SER A 296 -2.82 71.18 -9.65
N PRO A 297 -2.67 72.44 -9.16
CA PRO A 297 -3.38 73.59 -9.72
C PRO A 297 -2.54 74.32 -10.75
N ASP A 298 -3.17 74.86 -11.80
CA ASP A 298 -2.59 75.80 -12.75
C ASP A 298 -3.56 76.95 -13.07
N PRO A 299 -3.25 78.23 -12.70
CA PRO A 299 -2.07 78.67 -11.96
C PRO A 299 -2.15 78.34 -10.45
N ALA A 300 -0.99 78.14 -9.77
CA ALA A 300 -0.93 77.95 -8.33
C ALA A 300 -1.08 79.21 -7.53
N SER A 301 -1.18 80.36 -8.18
CA SER A 301 -1.38 81.70 -7.53
C SER A 301 -2.15 82.63 -8.40
N LEU A 302 -3.09 83.39 -7.83
CA LEU A 302 -3.92 84.37 -8.49
C LEU A 302 -3.99 85.67 -7.67
N PRO A 303 -4.22 86.85 -8.31
CA PRO A 303 -4.54 88.10 -7.59
C PRO A 303 -5.96 88.00 -7.03
N GLU A 304 -6.23 88.71 -5.91
CA GLU A 304 -7.57 88.90 -5.40
C GLU A 304 -8.47 89.55 -6.44
N PRO A 305 -9.76 89.17 -6.50
CA PRO A 305 -10.48 88.22 -5.64
C PRO A 305 -10.40 86.74 -6.08
N GLY A 306 -9.47 86.35 -6.95
CA GLY A 306 -9.31 85.01 -7.50
C GLY A 306 -9.82 84.89 -8.93
N GLY A 307 -10.03 83.64 -9.37
CA GLY A 307 -10.43 83.32 -10.78
C GLY A 307 -10.44 81.87 -11.06
N ASP A 308 -10.64 81.45 -12.30
CA ASP A 308 -10.63 80.00 -12.68
C ASP A 308 -9.21 79.46 -12.64
N VAL A 309 -9.15 78.22 -12.05
CA VAL A 309 -7.95 77.42 -11.93
C VAL A 309 -8.21 76.07 -12.59
N THR A 310 -7.26 75.59 -13.36
CA THR A 310 -7.26 74.23 -13.88
C THR A 310 -6.59 73.32 -12.84
N PHE A 311 -7.30 72.30 -12.38
CA PHE A 311 -6.75 71.28 -11.53
C PHE A 311 -6.52 70.02 -12.36
N SER A 312 -5.26 69.55 -12.40
CA SER A 312 -4.90 68.27 -13.00
C SER A 312 -4.87 67.20 -11.91
N VAL A 313 -5.61 66.14 -12.13
CA VAL A 313 -5.76 64.99 -11.21
C VAL A 313 -5.21 63.74 -11.92
N GLU A 314 -4.40 62.94 -11.22
CA GLU A 314 -3.93 61.67 -11.70
C GLU A 314 -4.06 60.60 -10.58
N VAL A 315 -4.72 59.47 -10.91
CA VAL A 315 -4.90 58.33 -10.01
C VAL A 315 -4.12 57.15 -10.53
N PHE A 316 -3.28 56.55 -9.70
CA PHE A 316 -2.40 55.44 -10.03
C PHE A 316 -2.94 54.13 -9.44
N ASN A 317 -2.82 53.04 -10.18
CA ASN A 317 -3.01 51.70 -9.65
C ASN A 317 -1.65 51.15 -9.15
N ASP A 318 -1.48 51.14 -7.84
CA ASP A 318 -0.30 50.61 -7.16
C ASP A 318 -0.41 49.11 -6.84
N SER A 319 -1.56 48.48 -7.17
CA SER A 319 -1.73 47.02 -7.05
C SER A 319 -0.72 46.28 -7.92
N THR A 320 -0.21 45.17 -7.40
CA THR A 320 0.83 44.40 -8.09
C THR A 320 0.28 43.23 -8.89
N VAL A 321 -1.00 42.89 -8.73
CA VAL A 321 -1.60 41.65 -9.24
C VAL A 321 -2.76 41.85 -10.21
N GLU A 322 -3.51 43.00 -10.10
CA GLU A 322 -4.74 43.15 -10.89
C GLU A 322 -5.07 44.61 -11.25
N PRO A 323 -5.90 44.86 -12.30
CA PRO A 323 -6.45 46.16 -12.61
C PRO A 323 -7.49 46.56 -11.56
N VAL A 324 -7.69 47.89 -11.40
CA VAL A 324 -8.75 48.44 -10.57
C VAL A 324 -9.73 49.24 -11.43
N GLU A 325 -10.99 49.26 -11.03
CA GLU A 325 -12.03 50.12 -11.65
C GLU A 325 -12.20 51.35 -10.78
N LEU A 326 -11.72 52.53 -11.24
CA LEU A 326 -11.96 53.82 -10.62
C LEU A 326 -13.43 54.22 -10.89
N THR A 327 -14.23 54.36 -9.84
CA THR A 327 -15.68 54.58 -9.96
C THR A 327 -16.14 55.92 -9.37
N ILE A 328 -15.34 56.50 -8.43
CA ILE A 328 -15.67 57.77 -7.78
C ILE A 328 -14.42 58.63 -7.77
N LEU A 329 -14.61 59.90 -8.09
CA LEU A 329 -13.62 60.95 -8.00
C LEU A 329 -14.31 62.22 -7.53
N ASP A 330 -14.30 62.43 -6.22
CA ASP A 330 -14.98 63.54 -5.57
C ASP A 330 -13.97 64.52 -4.96
N ASP A 331 -14.33 65.80 -5.02
CA ASP A 331 -13.62 66.90 -4.39
C ASP A 331 -14.43 67.45 -3.20
N ASP A 332 -13.77 67.75 -2.09
CA ASP A 332 -14.40 68.22 -0.85
C ASP A 332 -15.05 69.59 -0.98
N VAL A 333 -14.63 70.39 -1.97
CA VAL A 333 -15.17 71.74 -2.29
C VAL A 333 -16.11 71.70 -3.50
N TYR A 334 -15.75 71.00 -4.56
CA TYR A 334 -16.42 71.02 -5.85
C TYR A 334 -17.35 69.82 -6.11
N GLY A 335 -17.27 68.76 -5.27
CA GLY A 335 -18.08 67.55 -5.41
C GLY A 335 -17.63 66.65 -6.58
N ASP A 336 -18.55 65.95 -7.23
CA ASP A 336 -18.30 64.98 -8.30
C ASP A 336 -17.58 65.62 -9.50
N LEU A 337 -16.32 65.22 -9.70
CA LEU A 337 -15.48 65.78 -10.78
C LEU A 337 -15.88 65.35 -12.18
N THR A 338 -16.80 64.40 -12.34
CA THR A 338 -17.32 63.98 -13.64
C THR A 338 -18.46 64.85 -14.13
N SER A 339 -18.93 65.76 -13.29
CA SER A 339 -20.11 66.59 -13.55
C SER A 339 -19.73 68.09 -13.59
N THR A 340 -20.31 68.85 -14.50
CA THR A 340 -20.29 70.34 -14.51
C THR A 340 -21.41 70.93 -13.64
N ALA A 341 -22.05 70.19 -12.77
CA ALA A 341 -22.99 70.68 -11.80
C ALA A 341 -22.27 71.42 -10.67
N GLY A 342 -22.85 72.54 -10.17
CA GLY A 342 -22.18 73.35 -9.13
C GLY A 342 -21.17 74.33 -9.68
N ASP A 343 -20.00 74.43 -9.05
CA ASP A 343 -18.96 75.42 -9.38
C ASP A 343 -17.90 74.94 -10.41
N ILE A 344 -18.02 73.70 -10.93
CA ILE A 344 -17.13 73.18 -11.99
C ILE A 344 -17.47 73.79 -13.32
N VAL A 345 -16.56 74.55 -13.89
CA VAL A 345 -16.70 75.25 -15.19
C VAL A 345 -16.61 74.29 -16.35
N SER A 346 -15.66 73.35 -16.27
CA SER A 346 -15.47 72.30 -17.29
C SER A 346 -14.69 71.10 -16.63
N THR A 347 -14.89 69.93 -17.20
CA THR A 347 -14.17 68.73 -16.79
C THR A 347 -13.89 67.80 -17.97
N THR A 348 -12.77 67.09 -17.94
CA THR A 348 -12.41 65.99 -18.82
C THR A 348 -12.51 64.65 -18.12
N CYS A 349 -12.87 64.66 -16.80
CA CYS A 349 -12.97 63.45 -16.01
C CYS A 349 -14.20 62.64 -16.44
N VAL A 350 -13.99 61.36 -16.75
CA VAL A 350 -15.02 60.41 -17.18
C VAL A 350 -14.83 59.10 -16.41
N LEU A 351 -15.85 58.67 -15.69
CA LEU A 351 -15.87 57.42 -14.94
C LEU A 351 -17.04 56.55 -15.39
N PRO A 352 -16.99 55.18 -15.20
CA PRO A 352 -15.86 54.44 -14.61
C PRO A 352 -14.66 54.29 -15.56
N GLN A 353 -13.48 54.08 -15.01
CA GLN A 353 -12.21 53.82 -15.73
C GLN A 353 -11.50 52.62 -15.18
N THR A 354 -11.11 51.69 -16.05
CA THR A 354 -10.23 50.59 -15.68
C THR A 354 -8.77 51.07 -15.74
N ILE A 355 -8.04 50.98 -14.63
CA ILE A 355 -6.63 51.31 -14.55
C ILE A 355 -5.84 50.01 -14.46
N ALA A 356 -5.04 49.68 -15.48
CA ALA A 356 -4.19 48.48 -15.49
C ALA A 356 -3.14 48.52 -14.39
N ILE A 357 -2.56 47.35 -14.05
CA ILE A 357 -1.47 47.25 -13.11
C ILE A 357 -0.33 48.22 -13.46
N GLY A 358 0.07 49.03 -12.46
CA GLY A 358 1.12 50.05 -12.63
C GLY A 358 0.75 51.18 -13.62
N GLY A 359 -0.51 51.25 -14.05
CA GLY A 359 -1.03 52.32 -14.93
C GLY A 359 -1.59 53.49 -14.11
N SER A 360 -2.04 54.54 -14.85
CA SER A 360 -2.71 55.70 -14.27
C SER A 360 -3.87 56.19 -15.14
N TYR A 361 -4.80 56.90 -14.51
CA TYR A 361 -5.83 57.69 -15.17
C TYR A 361 -5.64 59.16 -14.81
N ALA A 362 -5.56 60.03 -15.83
CA ALA A 362 -5.42 61.45 -15.65
C ALA A 362 -6.59 62.22 -16.27
N CYS A 363 -7.02 63.26 -15.60
CA CYS A 363 -8.04 64.18 -16.08
C CYS A 363 -7.87 65.59 -15.47
N ASP A 364 -8.50 66.57 -16.09
CA ASP A 364 -8.49 67.95 -15.64
C ASP A 364 -9.91 68.45 -15.35
N PHE A 365 -10.05 69.30 -14.36
CA PHE A 365 -11.25 70.10 -14.16
C PHE A 365 -10.92 71.58 -13.93
N VAL A 366 -11.79 72.47 -14.33
CA VAL A 366 -11.68 73.93 -14.13
C VAL A 366 -12.71 74.39 -13.14
N ALA A 367 -12.28 75.06 -12.08
CA ALA A 367 -13.20 75.56 -11.06
C ALA A 367 -12.69 76.91 -10.53
N PRO A 368 -13.58 77.83 -10.06
CA PRO A 368 -13.19 79.12 -9.53
C PRO A 368 -12.65 78.99 -8.08
N VAL A 369 -11.51 79.56 -7.85
CA VAL A 369 -10.99 79.80 -6.49
C VAL A 369 -11.13 81.28 -6.19
N THR A 370 -11.99 81.62 -5.24
CA THR A 370 -12.33 83.01 -4.83
C THR A 370 -12.15 83.24 -3.35
N GLY A 371 -11.60 84.44 -3.00
CA GLY A 371 -11.36 84.75 -1.60
C GLY A 371 -10.48 85.96 -1.42
N THR A 372 -9.79 86.01 -0.29
CA THR A 372 -8.83 87.07 0.09
C THR A 372 -7.48 86.49 0.40
N ALA A 373 -6.42 87.29 0.21
CA ALA A 373 -5.06 86.91 0.52
C ALA A 373 -4.85 86.51 2.01
N GLU A 374 -5.67 87.07 2.90
CA GLU A 374 -5.57 86.77 4.37
C GLU A 374 -5.95 85.34 4.71
N LEU A 375 -6.78 84.69 3.92
CA LEU A 375 -7.20 83.29 4.14
C LEU A 375 -6.47 82.30 3.30
N SER A 376 -5.46 82.74 2.54
CA SER A 376 -4.63 81.91 1.67
C SER A 376 -3.61 81.06 2.46
N PRO A 377 -3.21 79.85 2.02
CA PRO A 377 -3.67 79.19 0.77
C PRO A 377 -5.11 78.60 0.91
N TYR A 378 -5.78 78.47 -0.20
CA TYR A 378 -7.03 77.74 -0.35
C TYR A 378 -6.67 76.31 -0.76
N THR A 379 -6.90 75.38 0.18
CA THR A 379 -6.62 73.96 0.02
C THR A 379 -7.92 73.25 -0.27
N ASP A 380 -7.95 72.39 -1.32
CA ASP A 380 -9.02 71.46 -1.61
C ASP A 380 -8.47 70.03 -1.79
N ILE A 381 -9.28 69.03 -1.50
CA ILE A 381 -8.87 67.62 -1.46
C ILE A 381 -9.76 66.79 -2.33
N ILE A 382 -9.17 66.03 -3.25
CA ILE A 382 -9.88 64.98 -3.93
C ILE A 382 -9.83 63.69 -3.17
N THR A 383 -10.88 62.87 -3.26
CA THR A 383 -10.94 61.48 -2.86
C THR A 383 -11.29 60.61 -4.07
N ALA A 384 -10.36 59.74 -4.43
CA ALA A 384 -10.54 58.73 -5.46
C ALA A 384 -10.97 57.40 -4.79
N THR A 385 -11.96 56.71 -5.40
CA THR A 385 -12.39 55.39 -4.96
C THR A 385 -12.38 54.43 -6.13
N ALA A 386 -11.65 53.32 -5.96
CA ALA A 386 -11.57 52.25 -6.94
C ALA A 386 -11.89 50.92 -6.30
N PHE A 387 -12.24 49.93 -7.12
CA PHE A 387 -12.55 48.55 -6.72
C PHE A 387 -11.75 47.57 -7.56
N ASP A 388 -11.39 46.44 -6.98
CA ASP A 388 -10.87 45.28 -7.69
C ASP A 388 -12.02 44.44 -8.31
N ASN A 389 -11.68 43.27 -8.87
CA ASN A 389 -12.67 42.35 -9.48
C ASN A 389 -13.50 41.59 -8.44
N GLU A 390 -13.06 41.48 -7.18
CA GLU A 390 -13.79 40.90 -6.03
C GLU A 390 -14.72 41.92 -5.38
N GLY A 391 -14.55 43.21 -5.66
CA GLY A 391 -15.32 44.31 -5.08
C GLY A 391 -14.75 44.91 -3.82
N ASN A 392 -13.46 44.66 -3.53
CA ASN A 392 -12.79 45.34 -2.44
C ASN A 392 -12.46 46.78 -2.84
N GLN A 393 -12.59 47.66 -1.88
CA GLN A 393 -12.43 49.10 -2.10
C GLN A 393 -11.04 49.59 -1.71
N ALA A 394 -10.43 50.40 -2.59
CA ALA A 394 -9.29 51.26 -2.27
C ALA A 394 -9.67 52.71 -2.40
N THR A 395 -9.11 53.58 -1.52
CA THR A 395 -9.31 55.04 -1.58
C THR A 395 -7.97 55.76 -1.50
N ALA A 396 -7.88 56.86 -2.19
CA ALA A 396 -6.70 57.76 -2.18
C ALA A 396 -7.14 59.21 -2.18
N ASP A 397 -6.47 60.01 -1.33
CA ASP A 397 -6.70 61.44 -1.22
C ASP A 397 -5.48 62.20 -1.83
N ALA A 398 -5.73 63.33 -2.46
CA ALA A 398 -4.72 64.24 -2.90
C ALA A 398 -5.20 65.71 -2.76
N SER A 399 -4.31 66.57 -2.26
CA SER A 399 -4.63 68.00 -2.05
C SER A 399 -3.91 68.92 -2.99
N ALA A 400 -4.48 70.08 -3.24
CA ALA A 400 -3.86 71.17 -3.96
C ALA A 400 -4.07 72.49 -3.21
N ASP A 401 -3.04 73.34 -3.26
CA ASP A 401 -3.08 74.65 -2.63
C ASP A 401 -3.04 75.72 -3.70
N VAL A 402 -3.97 76.71 -3.65
CA VAL A 402 -3.96 77.91 -4.50
C VAL A 402 -3.76 79.12 -3.61
N THR A 403 -2.73 79.94 -3.92
CA THR A 403 -2.39 81.13 -3.18
C THR A 403 -3.05 82.35 -3.79
N LEU A 404 -3.84 83.12 -3.04
CA LEU A 404 -4.32 84.46 -3.46
C LEU A 404 -3.38 85.55 -2.95
N THR A 405 -3.00 86.53 -3.77
CA THR A 405 -2.04 87.60 -3.48
C THR A 405 -2.60 88.99 -3.70
#